data_2d91d31595fe22b4fc8fb2585327dda8
#
_entry.id   2d91d31595fe22b4fc8fb2585327dda8
#
_cell.length_a   1.000
_cell.length_b   1.000
_cell.length_c   1.000
_cell.angle_alpha   90.00
_cell.angle_beta   90.00
_cell.angle_gamma   90.00
#
_symmetry.space_group_name_H-M   'P 1'
#
loop_
_entity.id
_entity.type
_entity.pdbx_description
1 polymer ?
#
loop_
_entity_poly.entity_id
_entity_poly.type
_entity_poly.pdbx_seq_one_letter_code
_entity_poly.pdbx_strand_id
1 'polypeptide(L)'
;MALSILPHLMTTSAKKNQVKNEIVILTATSGDTGKAAMAGFADVEGTRIIVFYPKNGVSKVQELQMRTQKGANVDVVAIHGNFDNAQSGVKQMFEDQELAKELADKGYQFSSANSINIGRLVPQVAYYVYAYTKLLANGEIKDGEKINVVVPTGNFGNILAAYYAKNLGVPIAKLICASNDNKVLYDFFQTGTYDKNREFVLTTSPSMDILISSNLERLIYLICGEDSEKTKELMEELKTTGKYTITPEMKEKLADFAAGYSTEEETAESIHDTYQKTGYVMDTHTAVAAHVCGQYRAKSGDQTKC
;
A
#
# COMPACT_ATOMS: atom_id res chain seq x y z
N MET A 1 -4.60 10.29 -6.14
CA MET A 1 -3.68 10.57 -7.26
C MET A 1 -3.26 9.29 -7.99
N ALA A 2 -2.60 8.26 -7.39
CA ALA A 2 -2.23 7.04 -8.14
C ALA A 2 -3.44 6.36 -8.82
N LEU A 3 -4.56 6.23 -8.12
CA LEU A 3 -5.79 5.66 -8.68
C LEU A 3 -6.50 6.58 -9.67
N SER A 4 -6.22 7.88 -9.68
CA SER A 4 -6.76 8.80 -10.70
C SER A 4 -5.96 8.76 -12.01
N ILE A 5 -4.67 8.42 -11.96
CA ILE A 5 -3.82 8.34 -13.15
C ILE A 5 -3.79 6.93 -13.75
N LEU A 6 -4.00 5.89 -12.94
CA LEU A 6 -3.97 4.50 -13.36
C LEU A 6 -4.89 4.20 -14.56
N PRO A 7 -6.15 4.64 -14.59
CA PRO A 7 -7.04 4.40 -15.73
C PRO A 7 -6.47 4.98 -17.03
N HIS A 8 -5.90 6.18 -16.99
CA HIS A 8 -5.30 6.82 -18.16
C HIS A 8 -4.05 6.08 -18.67
N LEU A 9 -3.20 5.61 -17.77
CA LEU A 9 -2.05 4.78 -18.12
C LEU A 9 -2.51 3.46 -18.76
N MET A 10 -3.52 2.81 -18.20
CA MET A 10 -4.04 1.53 -18.68
C MET A 10 -4.69 1.68 -20.06
N THR A 11 -5.59 2.64 -20.25
CA THR A 11 -6.30 2.84 -21.53
C THR A 11 -5.35 3.32 -22.62
N THR A 12 -4.39 4.19 -22.29
CA THR A 12 -3.34 4.62 -23.24
C THR A 12 -2.47 3.45 -23.66
N SER A 13 -2.05 2.61 -22.69
CA SER A 13 -1.27 1.40 -22.97
C SER A 13 -2.07 0.39 -23.81
N ALA A 14 -3.34 0.19 -23.48
CA ALA A 14 -4.23 -0.69 -24.24
C ALA A 14 -4.36 -0.23 -25.70
N LYS A 15 -4.60 1.05 -25.93
CA LYS A 15 -4.64 1.65 -27.29
C LYS A 15 -3.32 1.47 -28.03
N LYS A 16 -2.19 1.75 -27.38
CA LYS A 16 -0.85 1.61 -27.97
C LYS A 16 -0.53 0.15 -28.35
N ASN A 17 -0.99 -0.81 -27.57
CA ASN A 17 -0.78 -2.24 -27.79
C ASN A 17 -1.93 -2.91 -28.58
N GLN A 18 -2.87 -2.12 -29.11
CA GLN A 18 -4.01 -2.60 -29.91
C GLN A 18 -4.88 -3.65 -29.19
N VAL A 19 -4.98 -3.54 -27.87
CA VAL A 19 -5.85 -4.36 -27.03
C VAL A 19 -7.31 -3.99 -27.35
N LYS A 20 -8.10 -4.99 -27.76
CA LYS A 20 -9.49 -4.80 -28.17
C LYS A 20 -10.48 -5.08 -27.03
N ASN A 21 -10.06 -5.90 -26.07
CA ASN A 21 -10.91 -6.32 -24.97
C ASN A 21 -11.14 -5.17 -23.98
N GLU A 22 -12.37 -5.03 -23.51
CA GLU A 22 -12.72 -4.15 -22.40
C GLU A 22 -12.04 -4.67 -21.10
N ILE A 23 -11.42 -3.77 -20.34
CA ILE A 23 -10.66 -4.14 -19.16
C ILE A 23 -11.58 -4.14 -17.93
N VAL A 24 -11.79 -5.30 -17.35
CA VAL A 24 -12.58 -5.48 -16.12
C VAL A 24 -11.65 -5.43 -14.91
N ILE A 25 -11.76 -4.37 -14.13
CA ILE A 25 -10.96 -4.14 -12.92
C ILE A 25 -11.64 -4.81 -11.74
N LEU A 26 -11.01 -5.83 -11.15
CA LEU A 26 -11.46 -6.42 -9.90
C LEU A 26 -10.66 -5.86 -8.74
N THR A 27 -11.35 -5.41 -7.70
CA THR A 27 -10.72 -4.79 -6.52
C THR A 27 -11.36 -5.31 -5.25
N ALA A 28 -10.58 -5.95 -4.38
CA ALA A 28 -11.00 -6.19 -2.99
C ALA A 28 -10.61 -4.98 -2.14
N THR A 29 -11.46 -4.56 -1.21
CA THR A 29 -11.20 -3.40 -0.36
C THR A 29 -11.64 -3.61 1.07
N SER A 30 -10.88 -3.02 2.00
CA SER A 30 -11.27 -2.79 3.40
C SER A 30 -11.87 -1.39 3.62
N GLY A 31 -12.10 -0.61 2.51
CA GLY A 31 -12.74 0.71 2.56
C GLY A 31 -12.20 1.70 1.53
N ASP A 32 -11.14 2.43 1.84
CA ASP A 32 -10.66 3.61 1.08
C ASP A 32 -10.24 3.31 -0.36
N THR A 33 -9.55 2.19 -0.58
CA THR A 33 -9.08 1.79 -1.92
C THR A 33 -10.25 1.59 -2.88
N GLY A 34 -11.34 0.95 -2.42
CA GLY A 34 -12.51 0.70 -3.27
C GLY A 34 -13.13 1.98 -3.80
N LYS A 35 -13.42 2.93 -2.91
CA LYS A 35 -13.97 4.23 -3.29
C LYS A 35 -13.05 4.99 -4.23
N ALA A 36 -11.76 5.05 -3.91
CA ALA A 36 -10.78 5.77 -4.74
C ALA A 36 -10.63 5.14 -6.13
N ALA A 37 -10.66 3.80 -6.23
CA ALA A 37 -10.63 3.09 -7.50
C ALA A 37 -11.90 3.35 -8.33
N MET A 38 -13.08 3.22 -7.72
CA MET A 38 -14.35 3.53 -8.41
C MET A 38 -14.36 4.95 -8.95
N ALA A 39 -13.94 5.94 -8.14
CA ALA A 39 -13.88 7.33 -8.58
C ALA A 39 -12.87 7.57 -9.72
N GLY A 40 -11.75 6.84 -9.72
CA GLY A 40 -10.74 6.95 -10.77
C GLY A 40 -11.16 6.32 -12.09
N PHE A 41 -11.91 5.21 -12.05
CA PHE A 41 -12.36 4.47 -13.23
C PHE A 41 -13.77 4.86 -13.71
N ALA A 42 -14.51 5.69 -12.93
CA ALA A 42 -15.87 6.10 -13.31
C ALA A 42 -15.88 6.74 -14.69
N ASP A 43 -16.74 6.20 -15.56
CA ASP A 43 -16.97 6.65 -16.95
C ASP A 43 -15.70 6.67 -17.84
N VAL A 44 -14.66 5.92 -17.48
CA VAL A 44 -13.47 5.75 -18.32
C VAL A 44 -13.74 4.69 -19.37
N GLU A 45 -13.78 5.12 -20.65
CA GLU A 45 -14.05 4.28 -21.81
C GLU A 45 -13.10 3.07 -21.90
N GLY A 46 -13.64 1.89 -22.22
CA GLY A 46 -12.87 0.64 -22.34
C GLY A 46 -12.54 -0.01 -21.00
N THR A 47 -13.15 0.46 -19.91
CA THR A 47 -12.96 -0.14 -18.59
C THR A 47 -14.28 -0.37 -17.87
N ARG A 48 -14.34 -1.42 -17.04
CA ARG A 48 -15.35 -1.65 -15.99
C ARG A 48 -14.65 -1.89 -14.68
N ILE A 49 -15.27 -1.50 -13.58
CA ILE A 49 -14.72 -1.77 -12.25
C ILE A 49 -15.78 -2.43 -11.36
N ILE A 50 -15.38 -3.53 -10.72
CA ILE A 50 -16.19 -4.22 -9.72
C ILE A 50 -15.38 -4.24 -8.42
N VAL A 51 -15.96 -3.65 -7.36
CA VAL A 51 -15.34 -3.57 -6.05
C VAL A 51 -16.04 -4.55 -5.11
N PHE A 52 -15.27 -5.44 -4.49
CA PHE A 52 -15.75 -6.37 -3.47
C PHE A 52 -15.35 -5.88 -2.08
N TYR A 53 -16.30 -5.81 -1.16
CA TYR A 53 -16.04 -5.44 0.22
C TYR A 53 -16.79 -6.35 1.21
N PRO A 54 -16.25 -6.58 2.42
CA PRO A 54 -16.92 -7.38 3.41
C PRO A 54 -18.15 -6.64 3.97
N LYS A 55 -19.31 -7.26 3.91
CA LYS A 55 -20.54 -6.74 4.52
C LYS A 55 -20.31 -6.57 6.03
N ASN A 56 -20.53 -5.36 6.52
CA ASN A 56 -20.24 -4.95 7.91
C ASN A 56 -18.74 -4.93 8.28
N GLY A 57 -17.82 -5.08 7.33
CA GLY A 57 -16.37 -5.02 7.54
C GLY A 57 -15.72 -3.71 7.07
N VAL A 58 -16.52 -2.72 6.71
CA VAL A 58 -16.09 -1.36 6.38
C VAL A 58 -16.92 -0.36 7.18
N SER A 59 -16.43 0.87 7.38
CA SER A 59 -17.21 1.89 8.07
C SER A 59 -18.47 2.26 7.27
N LYS A 60 -19.49 2.73 7.96
CA LYS A 60 -20.75 3.14 7.32
C LYS A 60 -20.53 4.25 6.29
N VAL A 61 -19.60 5.16 6.55
CA VAL A 61 -19.24 6.23 5.62
C VAL A 61 -18.59 5.65 4.36
N GLN A 62 -17.63 4.74 4.50
CA GLN A 62 -16.97 4.08 3.37
C GLN A 62 -17.95 3.26 2.53
N GLU A 63 -18.85 2.51 3.18
CA GLU A 63 -19.93 1.78 2.48
C GLU A 63 -20.79 2.73 1.64
N LEU A 64 -21.27 3.82 2.26
CA LEU A 64 -22.10 4.81 1.56
C LEU A 64 -21.34 5.48 0.41
N GLN A 65 -20.07 5.83 0.60
CA GLN A 65 -19.24 6.41 -0.45
C GLN A 65 -19.11 5.49 -1.67
N MET A 66 -18.99 4.18 -1.47
CA MET A 66 -18.93 3.20 -2.57
C MET A 66 -20.32 3.03 -3.23
N ARG A 67 -21.36 2.82 -2.43
CA ARG A 67 -22.73 2.57 -2.91
C ARG A 67 -23.36 3.75 -3.65
N THR A 68 -22.91 4.97 -3.37
CA THR A 68 -23.39 6.20 -4.01
C THR A 68 -22.47 6.69 -5.14
N GLN A 69 -21.37 5.97 -5.44
CA GLN A 69 -20.51 6.34 -6.55
C GLN A 69 -21.28 6.26 -7.86
N LYS A 70 -21.28 7.36 -8.61
CA LYS A 70 -21.89 7.44 -9.95
C LYS A 70 -20.88 6.98 -11.00
N GLY A 71 -21.40 6.46 -12.10
CA GLY A 71 -20.65 5.98 -13.27
C GLY A 71 -21.39 4.82 -13.92
N ALA A 72 -21.42 4.77 -15.24
CA ALA A 72 -22.11 3.71 -16.00
C ALA A 72 -21.35 2.37 -15.99
N ASN A 73 -20.07 2.39 -15.60
CA ASN A 73 -19.13 1.27 -15.63
C ASN A 73 -18.60 0.88 -14.24
N VAL A 74 -19.28 1.29 -13.17
CA VAL A 74 -18.84 1.02 -11.79
C VAL A 74 -19.87 0.19 -11.04
N ASP A 75 -19.40 -0.90 -10.42
CA ASP A 75 -20.21 -1.80 -9.60
C ASP A 75 -19.55 -2.06 -8.26
N VAL A 76 -20.35 -2.29 -7.22
CA VAL A 76 -19.90 -2.64 -5.89
C VAL A 76 -20.70 -3.81 -5.32
N VAL A 77 -20.00 -4.79 -4.79
CA VAL A 77 -20.57 -6.03 -4.27
C VAL A 77 -20.14 -6.26 -2.83
N ALA A 78 -21.12 -6.35 -1.94
CA ALA A 78 -20.88 -6.76 -0.55
C ALA A 78 -20.81 -8.29 -0.48
N ILE A 79 -19.77 -8.82 0.12
CA ILE A 79 -19.62 -10.26 0.34
C ILE A 79 -19.89 -10.63 1.80
N HIS A 80 -20.35 -11.86 2.06
CA HIS A 80 -20.35 -12.44 3.39
C HIS A 80 -18.96 -12.99 3.69
N GLY A 81 -18.28 -12.45 4.70
CA GLY A 81 -16.92 -12.80 5.09
C GLY A 81 -16.12 -11.56 5.49
N ASN A 82 -14.82 -11.70 5.57
CA ASN A 82 -13.87 -10.66 5.90
C ASN A 82 -13.11 -10.17 4.64
N PHE A 83 -12.17 -9.22 4.84
CA PHE A 83 -11.35 -8.69 3.75
C PHE A 83 -10.48 -9.78 3.07
N ASP A 84 -9.95 -10.74 3.84
CA ASP A 84 -9.13 -11.82 3.28
C ASP A 84 -9.94 -12.74 2.37
N ASN A 85 -11.23 -12.95 2.69
CA ASN A 85 -12.14 -13.69 1.80
C ASN A 85 -12.37 -12.96 0.49
N ALA A 86 -12.58 -11.62 0.53
CA ALA A 86 -12.71 -10.80 -0.67
C ALA A 86 -11.44 -10.86 -1.53
N GLN A 87 -10.28 -10.70 -0.90
CA GLN A 87 -8.99 -10.70 -1.57
C GLN A 87 -8.66 -12.07 -2.18
N SER A 88 -8.92 -13.15 -1.44
CA SER A 88 -8.71 -14.52 -1.91
C SER A 88 -9.63 -14.86 -3.07
N GLY A 89 -10.91 -14.46 -3.01
CA GLY A 89 -11.85 -14.65 -4.11
C GLY A 89 -11.40 -13.92 -5.40
N VAL A 90 -10.96 -12.67 -5.28
CA VAL A 90 -10.41 -11.92 -6.43
C VAL A 90 -9.17 -12.60 -7.00
N LYS A 91 -8.26 -13.11 -6.15
CA LYS A 91 -7.08 -13.87 -6.62
C LYS A 91 -7.47 -15.15 -7.36
N GLN A 92 -8.43 -15.91 -6.82
CA GLN A 92 -8.95 -17.12 -7.48
C GLN A 92 -9.51 -16.82 -8.86
N MET A 93 -10.25 -15.70 -9.01
CA MET A 93 -10.77 -15.27 -10.33
C MET A 93 -9.64 -14.94 -11.31
N PHE A 94 -8.51 -14.36 -10.86
CA PHE A 94 -7.34 -14.11 -11.71
C PHE A 94 -6.58 -15.38 -12.11
N GLU A 95 -6.60 -16.41 -11.24
CA GLU A 95 -5.91 -17.70 -11.47
C GLU A 95 -6.76 -18.66 -12.30
N ASP A 96 -8.06 -18.41 -12.45
CA ASP A 96 -9.02 -19.25 -13.19
C ASP A 96 -8.86 -19.05 -14.71
N GLN A 97 -8.19 -19.98 -15.34
CA GLN A 97 -7.91 -19.97 -16.79
C GLN A 97 -9.16 -20.19 -17.65
N GLU A 98 -10.15 -20.94 -17.14
CA GLU A 98 -11.41 -21.20 -17.87
C GLU A 98 -12.24 -19.92 -17.90
N LEU A 99 -12.39 -19.27 -16.74
CA LEU A 99 -13.07 -17.98 -16.63
C LEU A 99 -12.38 -16.90 -17.48
N ALA A 100 -11.03 -16.84 -17.44
CA ALA A 100 -10.27 -15.87 -18.22
C ALA A 100 -10.49 -16.06 -19.73
N LYS A 101 -10.55 -17.33 -20.20
CA LYS A 101 -10.84 -17.66 -21.59
C LYS A 101 -12.28 -17.30 -21.99
N GLU A 102 -13.26 -17.68 -21.16
CA GLU A 102 -14.67 -17.34 -21.42
C GLU A 102 -14.89 -15.82 -21.55
N LEU A 103 -14.23 -15.05 -20.69
CA LEU A 103 -14.28 -13.59 -20.75
C LEU A 103 -13.58 -13.03 -22.00
N ALA A 104 -12.42 -13.58 -22.36
CA ALA A 104 -11.70 -13.18 -23.58
C ALA A 104 -12.55 -13.42 -24.84
N ASP A 105 -13.23 -14.55 -24.92
CA ASP A 105 -14.15 -14.89 -26.03
C ASP A 105 -15.34 -13.91 -26.11
N LYS A 106 -15.72 -13.28 -24.99
CA LYS A 106 -16.76 -12.24 -24.91
C LYS A 106 -16.22 -10.80 -25.04
N GLY A 107 -14.93 -10.63 -25.29
CA GLY A 107 -14.29 -9.33 -25.47
C GLY A 107 -13.89 -8.64 -24.16
N TYR A 108 -13.71 -9.37 -23.07
CA TYR A 108 -13.28 -8.86 -21.78
C TYR A 108 -11.92 -9.43 -21.35
N GLN A 109 -11.23 -8.68 -20.48
CA GLN A 109 -10.02 -9.18 -19.80
C GLN A 109 -9.91 -8.60 -18.39
N PHE A 110 -9.36 -9.39 -17.47
CA PHE A 110 -9.17 -8.95 -16.10
C PHE A 110 -7.97 -8.04 -15.91
N SER A 111 -8.09 -7.12 -14.95
CA SER A 111 -7.00 -6.38 -14.33
C SER A 111 -7.35 -6.01 -12.88
N SER A 112 -6.42 -5.41 -12.17
CA SER A 112 -6.60 -5.04 -10.76
C SER A 112 -6.24 -3.58 -10.49
N ALA A 113 -6.96 -2.94 -9.56
CA ALA A 113 -6.58 -1.65 -8.98
C ALA A 113 -6.04 -1.80 -7.54
N ASN A 114 -5.84 -3.01 -7.04
CA ASN A 114 -5.15 -3.24 -5.79
C ASN A 114 -3.66 -2.89 -5.88
N SER A 115 -2.99 -2.76 -4.73
CA SER A 115 -1.58 -2.35 -4.63
C SER A 115 -0.58 -3.32 -5.27
N ILE A 116 -1.01 -4.54 -5.62
CA ILE A 116 -0.22 -5.49 -6.40
C ILE A 116 0.04 -5.02 -7.84
N ASN A 117 -0.80 -4.12 -8.37
CA ASN A 117 -0.59 -3.56 -9.70
C ASN A 117 0.53 -2.50 -9.66
N ILE A 118 1.60 -2.74 -10.42
CA ILE A 118 2.75 -1.84 -10.51
C ILE A 118 2.36 -0.43 -11.01
N GLY A 119 1.35 -0.33 -11.87
CA GLY A 119 0.80 0.94 -12.34
C GLY A 119 0.14 1.77 -11.25
N ARG A 120 -0.17 1.17 -10.08
CA ARG A 120 -0.55 1.89 -8.87
C ARG A 120 0.64 2.32 -8.02
N LEU A 121 1.75 1.59 -8.06
CA LEU A 121 2.94 1.88 -7.27
C LEU A 121 3.78 2.99 -7.91
N VAL A 122 4.12 2.86 -9.18
CA VAL A 122 5.04 3.77 -9.88
C VAL A 122 4.62 5.24 -9.80
N PRO A 123 3.36 5.62 -9.98
CA PRO A 123 2.96 7.04 -9.84
C PRO A 123 3.19 7.63 -8.44
N GLN A 124 3.31 6.79 -7.41
CA GLN A 124 3.55 7.25 -6.05
C GLN A 124 4.98 7.75 -5.84
N VAL A 125 5.93 7.38 -6.70
CA VAL A 125 7.29 7.94 -6.71
C VAL A 125 7.24 9.46 -6.83
N ALA A 126 6.34 9.98 -7.68
CA ALA A 126 6.16 11.41 -7.87
C ALA A 126 5.73 12.17 -6.61
N TYR A 127 5.10 11.50 -5.62
CA TYR A 127 4.71 12.15 -4.36
C TYR A 127 5.93 12.66 -3.60
N TYR A 128 7.00 11.87 -3.57
CA TYR A 128 8.23 12.17 -2.84
C TYR A 128 9.07 13.23 -3.55
N VAL A 129 9.13 13.19 -4.88
CA VAL A 129 9.73 14.25 -5.68
C VAL A 129 8.99 15.57 -5.44
N TYR A 130 7.65 15.54 -5.51
CA TYR A 130 6.82 16.72 -5.27
C TYR A 130 6.96 17.25 -3.84
N ALA A 131 6.90 16.37 -2.83
CA ALA A 131 7.05 16.77 -1.43
C ALA A 131 8.43 17.44 -1.19
N TYR A 132 9.49 16.83 -1.68
CA TYR A 132 10.85 17.37 -1.58
C TYR A 132 10.97 18.73 -2.25
N THR A 133 10.48 18.88 -3.49
CA THR A 133 10.53 20.15 -4.21
C THR A 133 9.67 21.23 -3.55
N LYS A 134 8.56 20.86 -2.89
CA LYS A 134 7.75 21.82 -2.11
C LYS A 134 8.46 22.29 -0.86
N LEU A 135 9.16 21.43 -0.14
CA LEU A 135 9.99 21.84 1.01
C LEU A 135 11.09 22.81 0.58
N LEU A 136 11.75 22.55 -0.56
CA LEU A 136 12.72 23.47 -1.16
C LEU A 136 12.09 24.82 -1.52
N ALA A 137 10.97 24.80 -2.24
CA ALA A 137 10.30 26.03 -2.69
C ALA A 137 9.80 26.90 -1.54
N ASN A 138 9.43 26.27 -0.41
CA ASN A 138 9.01 26.98 0.80
C ASN A 138 10.18 27.43 1.68
N GLY A 139 11.45 27.13 1.30
CA GLY A 139 12.62 27.47 2.12
C GLY A 139 12.76 26.62 3.39
N GLU A 140 12.06 25.50 3.47
CA GLU A 140 12.05 24.60 4.61
C GLU A 140 13.31 23.73 4.71
N ILE A 141 13.95 23.49 3.59
CA ILE A 141 15.22 22.76 3.43
C ILE A 141 16.07 23.46 2.39
N LYS A 142 17.39 23.17 2.40
CA LYS A 142 18.33 23.60 1.36
C LYS A 142 18.44 22.53 0.27
N ASP A 143 18.92 22.91 -0.90
CA ASP A 143 19.17 21.97 -1.98
C ASP A 143 20.18 20.88 -1.56
N GLY A 144 19.83 19.64 -1.82
CA GLY A 144 20.61 18.47 -1.39
C GLY A 144 20.48 18.10 0.10
N GLU A 145 19.78 18.91 0.91
CA GLU A 145 19.52 18.57 2.32
C GLU A 145 18.62 17.34 2.40
N LYS A 146 19.03 16.34 3.19
CA LYS A 146 18.28 15.10 3.33
C LYS A 146 17.08 15.26 4.24
N ILE A 147 16.02 14.53 3.91
CA ILE A 147 14.82 14.40 4.73
C ILE A 147 14.60 12.96 5.16
N ASN A 148 13.92 12.75 6.27
CA ASN A 148 13.35 11.47 6.63
C ASN A 148 11.92 11.38 6.10
N VAL A 149 11.49 10.18 5.74
CA VAL A 149 10.12 9.91 5.29
C VAL A 149 9.51 8.86 6.19
N VAL A 150 8.42 9.20 6.88
CA VAL A 150 7.65 8.27 7.71
C VAL A 150 6.38 7.88 6.97
N VAL A 151 6.13 6.58 6.87
CA VAL A 151 4.99 6.07 6.11
C VAL A 151 4.15 5.14 6.97
N PRO A 152 2.86 5.45 7.19
CA PRO A 152 1.92 4.49 7.76
C PRO A 152 1.77 3.34 6.77
N THR A 153 2.20 2.14 7.16
CA THR A 153 2.50 1.09 6.20
C THR A 153 1.62 -0.14 6.40
N GLY A 154 0.83 -0.47 5.36
CA GLY A 154 0.15 -1.75 5.21
C GLY A 154 0.84 -2.59 4.13
N ASN A 155 0.33 -2.54 2.88
CA ASN A 155 0.82 -3.34 1.75
C ASN A 155 2.18 -2.92 1.18
N PHE A 156 2.95 -2.11 1.87
CA PHE A 156 4.32 -1.68 1.52
C PHE A 156 4.46 -0.86 0.22
N GLY A 157 3.39 -0.59 -0.50
CA GLY A 157 3.46 0.08 -1.81
C GLY A 157 4.00 1.51 -1.72
N ASN A 158 3.49 2.30 -0.79
CA ASN A 158 3.86 3.71 -0.66
C ASN A 158 5.31 3.90 -0.18
N ILE A 159 5.75 3.17 0.85
CA ILE A 159 7.13 3.25 1.32
C ILE A 159 8.14 2.69 0.29
N LEU A 160 7.75 1.67 -0.50
CA LEU A 160 8.56 1.17 -1.60
C LEU A 160 8.71 2.21 -2.71
N ALA A 161 7.66 2.98 -3.01
CA ALA A 161 7.75 4.11 -3.93
C ALA A 161 8.70 5.20 -3.41
N ALA A 162 8.74 5.45 -2.09
CA ALA A 162 9.73 6.33 -1.46
C ALA A 162 11.16 5.77 -1.61
N TYR A 163 11.34 4.47 -1.47
CA TYR A 163 12.63 3.81 -1.71
C TYR A 163 13.07 3.95 -3.17
N TYR A 164 12.16 3.80 -4.13
CA TYR A 164 12.46 4.07 -5.52
C TYR A 164 12.81 5.54 -5.78
N ALA A 165 12.08 6.48 -5.16
CA ALA A 165 12.41 7.91 -5.25
C ALA A 165 13.82 8.21 -4.72
N LYS A 166 14.21 7.61 -3.59
CA LYS A 166 15.57 7.70 -3.04
C LYS A 166 16.61 7.18 -4.04
N ASN A 167 16.38 6.00 -4.62
CA ASN A 167 17.29 5.38 -5.60
C ASN A 167 17.37 6.20 -6.92
N LEU A 168 16.33 6.97 -7.24
CA LEU A 168 16.33 7.91 -8.36
C LEU A 168 17.02 9.25 -8.03
N GLY A 169 17.52 9.44 -6.80
CA GLY A 169 18.31 10.60 -6.40
C GLY A 169 17.60 11.62 -5.51
N VAL A 170 16.36 11.39 -5.10
CA VAL A 170 15.71 12.25 -4.08
C VAL A 170 16.48 12.12 -2.76
N PRO A 171 16.91 13.24 -2.13
CA PRO A 171 17.73 13.20 -0.92
C PRO A 171 16.92 12.73 0.31
N ILE A 172 16.69 11.44 0.41
CA ILE A 172 16.04 10.79 1.56
C ILE A 172 17.10 10.14 2.43
N ALA A 173 17.15 10.49 3.72
CA ALA A 173 18.07 9.89 4.68
C ALA A 173 17.54 8.52 5.13
N LYS A 174 16.36 8.49 5.74
CA LYS A 174 15.70 7.28 6.26
C LYS A 174 14.27 7.14 5.78
N LEU A 175 13.87 5.91 5.59
CA LEU A 175 12.50 5.46 5.33
C LEU A 175 12.00 4.78 6.61
N ILE A 176 11.04 5.39 7.28
CA ILE A 176 10.56 4.90 8.58
C ILE A 176 9.22 4.21 8.37
N CYS A 177 9.23 2.89 8.47
CA CYS A 177 8.04 2.04 8.36
C CYS A 177 7.27 2.09 9.67
N ALA A 178 6.10 2.70 9.66
CA ALA A 178 5.21 2.76 10.80
C ALA A 178 4.13 1.68 10.70
N SER A 179 4.00 0.86 11.74
CA SER A 179 2.98 -0.18 11.89
C SER A 179 1.99 0.21 12.98
N ASN A 180 0.75 -0.31 12.91
CA ASN A 180 -0.16 -0.35 14.04
C ASN A 180 0.05 -1.65 14.85
N ASP A 181 -0.93 -2.07 15.66
CA ASP A 181 -0.85 -3.32 16.44
C ASP A 181 -0.61 -4.56 15.58
N ASN A 182 -0.96 -4.55 14.28
CA ASN A 182 -0.57 -5.57 13.32
C ASN A 182 0.89 -5.34 12.85
N LYS A 183 1.83 -5.46 13.76
CA LYS A 183 3.24 -5.06 13.62
C LYS A 183 4.15 -6.06 12.91
N VAL A 184 3.63 -6.82 11.95
CA VAL A 184 4.41 -7.82 11.21
C VAL A 184 5.64 -7.21 10.51
N LEU A 185 5.50 -6.02 9.94
CA LEU A 185 6.60 -5.31 9.29
C LEU A 185 7.64 -4.81 10.30
N TYR A 186 7.20 -4.25 11.44
CA TYR A 186 8.12 -3.85 12.50
C TYR A 186 8.98 -5.02 12.94
N ASP A 187 8.37 -6.17 13.27
CA ASP A 187 9.08 -7.36 13.71
C ASP A 187 10.04 -7.88 12.63
N PHE A 188 9.64 -7.85 11.35
CA PHE A 188 10.51 -8.19 10.22
C PHE A 188 11.77 -7.32 10.17
N PHE A 189 11.63 -5.99 10.26
CA PHE A 189 12.79 -5.10 10.24
C PHE A 189 13.70 -5.29 11.45
N GLN A 190 13.16 -5.65 12.63
CA GLN A 190 13.96 -5.92 13.83
C GLN A 190 14.71 -7.25 13.72
N THR A 191 14.04 -8.31 13.29
CA THR A 191 14.57 -9.68 13.38
C THR A 191 15.13 -10.21 12.06
N GLY A 192 14.66 -9.75 10.92
CA GLY A 192 14.87 -10.36 9.60
C GLY A 192 13.89 -11.51 9.30
N THR A 193 12.98 -11.83 10.23
CA THR A 193 11.97 -12.87 10.06
C THR A 193 10.60 -12.24 9.82
N TYR A 194 9.99 -12.57 8.70
CA TYR A 194 8.59 -12.26 8.43
C TYR A 194 7.71 -13.42 8.86
N ASP A 195 6.78 -13.17 9.79
CA ASP A 195 5.90 -14.20 10.35
C ASP A 195 4.45 -13.70 10.38
N LYS A 196 3.60 -14.31 9.53
CA LYS A 196 2.16 -14.03 9.48
C LYS A 196 1.33 -14.86 10.46
N ASN A 197 1.95 -15.83 11.16
CA ASN A 197 1.26 -16.73 12.10
C ASN A 197 1.04 -16.01 13.45
N ARG A 198 0.14 -15.05 13.42
CA ARG A 198 -0.23 -14.21 14.57
C ARG A 198 -1.71 -13.87 14.55
N GLU A 199 -2.21 -13.41 15.67
CA GLU A 199 -3.57 -12.90 15.77
C GLU A 199 -3.72 -11.63 14.95
N PHE A 200 -4.85 -11.52 14.23
CA PHE A 200 -5.22 -10.33 13.49
C PHE A 200 -5.99 -9.38 14.42
N VAL A 201 -5.55 -8.14 14.50
CA VAL A 201 -6.15 -7.10 15.34
C VAL A 201 -6.90 -6.10 14.45
N LEU A 202 -8.17 -5.86 14.75
CA LEU A 202 -8.94 -4.77 14.15
C LEU A 202 -8.61 -3.46 14.86
N THR A 203 -8.14 -2.47 14.10
CA THR A 203 -7.72 -1.16 14.65
C THR A 203 -8.51 -0.01 14.05
N THR A 204 -8.30 1.19 14.58
CA THR A 204 -8.85 2.43 14.02
C THR A 204 -8.09 2.91 12.78
N SER A 205 -6.99 2.25 12.39
CA SER A 205 -6.23 2.49 11.17
C SER A 205 -6.32 1.30 10.18
N PRO A 206 -7.52 0.96 9.66
CA PRO A 206 -7.80 -0.31 9.00
C PRO A 206 -7.02 -0.55 7.70
N SER A 207 -6.51 0.48 7.03
CA SER A 207 -5.66 0.30 5.84
C SER A 207 -4.29 -0.29 6.17
N MET A 208 -3.93 -0.34 7.46
CA MET A 208 -2.70 -0.95 7.99
C MET A 208 -2.97 -2.32 8.62
N ASP A 209 -4.23 -2.75 8.74
CA ASP A 209 -4.62 -4.05 9.29
C ASP A 209 -4.33 -5.15 8.28
N ILE A 210 -3.10 -5.63 8.28
CA ILE A 210 -2.63 -6.67 7.37
C ILE A 210 -1.70 -7.66 8.09
N LEU A 211 -1.74 -8.91 7.65
CA LEU A 211 -0.75 -9.93 8.03
C LEU A 211 0.19 -10.28 6.86
N ILE A 212 -0.21 -9.98 5.62
CA ILE A 212 0.60 -10.17 4.41
C ILE A 212 0.76 -8.84 3.69
N SER A 213 1.98 -8.32 3.67
CA SER A 213 2.35 -7.07 3.02
C SER A 213 2.79 -7.35 1.57
N SER A 214 1.87 -7.18 0.62
CA SER A 214 2.00 -7.71 -0.75
C SER A 214 3.15 -7.12 -1.58
N ASN A 215 3.58 -5.88 -1.34
CA ASN A 215 4.69 -5.29 -2.10
C ASN A 215 6.06 -5.46 -1.41
N LEU A 216 6.10 -6.04 -0.21
CA LEU A 216 7.37 -6.34 0.45
C LEU A 216 8.21 -7.33 -0.39
N GLU A 217 7.55 -8.26 -1.09
CA GLU A 217 8.18 -9.18 -2.04
C GLU A 217 9.10 -8.46 -3.05
N ARG A 218 8.71 -7.27 -3.51
CA ARG A 218 9.54 -6.45 -4.42
C ARG A 218 10.82 -5.94 -3.76
N LEU A 219 10.76 -5.58 -2.47
CA LEU A 219 11.95 -5.23 -1.71
C LEU A 219 12.82 -6.47 -1.48
N ILE A 220 12.23 -7.62 -1.15
CA ILE A 220 12.95 -8.89 -1.00
C ILE A 220 13.73 -9.22 -2.26
N TYR A 221 13.09 -9.12 -3.44
CA TYR A 221 13.76 -9.32 -4.73
C TYR A 221 14.99 -8.42 -4.91
N LEU A 222 14.89 -7.14 -4.57
CA LEU A 222 16.01 -6.18 -4.68
C LEU A 222 17.14 -6.50 -3.70
N ILE A 223 16.84 -6.79 -2.43
CA ILE A 223 17.86 -7.04 -1.42
C ILE A 223 18.53 -8.41 -1.54
N CYS A 224 17.89 -9.40 -2.17
CA CYS A 224 18.56 -10.66 -2.52
C CYS A 224 19.40 -10.57 -3.82
N GLY A 225 19.52 -9.37 -4.41
CA GLY A 225 20.34 -9.15 -5.58
C GLY A 225 19.66 -9.51 -6.89
N GLU A 226 18.33 -9.32 -6.95
CA GLU A 226 17.46 -9.60 -8.10
C GLU A 226 17.42 -11.10 -8.48
N ASP A 227 17.70 -11.97 -7.47
CA ASP A 227 17.61 -13.41 -7.61
C ASP A 227 16.15 -13.87 -7.53
N SER A 228 15.59 -14.28 -8.67
CA SER A 228 14.21 -14.73 -8.80
C SER A 228 13.95 -16.06 -8.08
N GLU A 229 14.92 -17.00 -8.12
CA GLU A 229 14.77 -18.31 -7.49
C GLU A 229 14.80 -18.17 -5.96
N LYS A 230 15.72 -17.37 -5.42
CA LYS A 230 15.76 -17.09 -4.00
C LYS A 230 14.51 -16.36 -3.52
N THR A 231 14.01 -15.41 -4.30
CA THR A 231 12.74 -14.71 -3.98
C THR A 231 11.57 -15.69 -3.95
N LYS A 232 11.47 -16.56 -4.97
CA LYS A 232 10.44 -17.58 -5.05
C LYS A 232 10.49 -18.54 -3.85
N GLU A 233 11.68 -19.02 -3.47
CA GLU A 233 11.89 -19.88 -2.30
C GLU A 233 11.30 -19.24 -1.04
N LEU A 234 11.64 -17.97 -0.74
CA LEU A 234 11.14 -17.25 0.43
C LEU A 234 9.61 -17.05 0.38
N MET A 235 9.05 -16.77 -0.79
CA MET A 235 7.59 -16.60 -0.94
C MET A 235 6.83 -17.93 -0.82
N GLU A 236 7.40 -19.03 -1.29
CA GLU A 236 6.85 -20.38 -1.09
C GLU A 236 6.93 -20.80 0.37
N GLU A 237 8.02 -20.48 1.07
CA GLU A 237 8.14 -20.70 2.50
C GLU A 237 7.06 -19.91 3.27
N LEU A 238 6.82 -18.64 2.92
CA LEU A 238 5.72 -17.85 3.49
C LEU A 238 4.35 -18.50 3.24
N LYS A 239 4.14 -19.06 2.06
CA LYS A 239 2.87 -19.70 1.68
C LYS A 239 2.64 -20.98 2.48
N THR A 240 3.67 -21.80 2.66
CA THR A 240 3.58 -23.15 3.24
C THR A 240 3.68 -23.16 4.76
N THR A 241 4.61 -22.38 5.34
CA THR A 241 4.88 -22.35 6.78
C THR A 241 4.34 -21.11 7.49
N GLY A 242 3.96 -20.08 6.72
CA GLY A 242 3.51 -18.79 7.24
C GLY A 242 4.62 -17.82 7.62
N LYS A 243 5.88 -18.18 7.41
CA LYS A 243 7.05 -17.34 7.75
C LYS A 243 8.22 -17.60 6.81
N TYR A 244 9.14 -16.64 6.75
CA TYR A 244 10.49 -16.80 6.18
C TYR A 244 11.50 -15.93 6.93
N THR A 245 12.79 -16.24 6.78
CA THR A 245 13.88 -15.44 7.36
C THR A 245 14.88 -15.08 6.26
N ILE A 246 15.20 -13.79 6.15
CA ILE A 246 16.23 -13.29 5.24
C ILE A 246 17.63 -13.53 5.80
N THR A 247 18.64 -13.59 4.93
CA THR A 247 20.02 -13.77 5.35
C THR A 247 20.58 -12.50 6.02
N PRO A 248 21.67 -12.60 6.81
CA PRO A 248 22.34 -11.43 7.38
C PRO A 248 22.74 -10.40 6.32
N GLU A 249 23.24 -10.84 5.17
CA GLU A 249 23.65 -9.97 4.05
C GLU A 249 22.44 -9.23 3.44
N MET A 250 21.28 -9.87 3.33
CA MET A 250 20.05 -9.22 2.92
C MET A 250 19.60 -8.19 3.96
N LYS A 251 19.76 -8.51 5.25
CA LYS A 251 19.38 -7.60 6.33
C LYS A 251 20.24 -6.34 6.35
N GLU A 252 21.52 -6.42 6.05
CA GLU A 252 22.40 -5.25 5.91
C GLU A 252 21.91 -4.28 4.84
N LYS A 253 21.34 -4.79 3.74
CA LYS A 253 20.75 -3.96 2.67
C LYS A 253 19.46 -3.21 3.08
N LEU A 254 18.91 -3.50 4.26
CA LEU A 254 17.80 -2.75 4.84
C LEU A 254 18.25 -1.52 5.64
N ALA A 255 19.53 -1.15 5.62
CA ALA A 255 20.09 -0.03 6.39
C ALA A 255 19.39 1.33 6.12
N ASP A 256 18.77 1.50 4.96
CA ASP A 256 17.99 2.70 4.63
C ASP A 256 16.65 2.78 5.37
N PHE A 257 16.21 1.68 5.95
CA PHE A 257 14.93 1.59 6.65
C PHE A 257 15.12 1.66 8.17
N ALA A 258 14.13 2.24 8.82
CA ALA A 258 13.86 2.10 10.25
C ALA A 258 12.40 1.66 10.40
N ALA A 259 12.04 1.12 11.57
CA ALA A 259 10.67 0.70 11.83
C ALA A 259 10.26 0.98 13.27
N GLY A 260 8.99 1.28 13.46
CA GLY A 260 8.33 1.43 14.74
C GLY A 260 6.87 0.98 14.65
N TYR A 261 6.19 0.94 15.78
CA TYR A 261 4.75 0.69 15.82
C TYR A 261 4.08 1.55 16.89
N SER A 262 2.79 1.75 16.74
CA SER A 262 1.93 2.47 17.67
C SER A 262 0.74 1.59 18.03
N THR A 263 0.43 1.51 19.31
CA THR A 263 -0.80 0.89 19.80
C THR A 263 -2.00 1.80 19.55
N GLU A 264 -3.22 1.28 19.74
CA GLU A 264 -4.45 2.09 19.65
C GLU A 264 -4.43 3.25 20.67
N GLU A 265 -3.97 3.00 21.90
CA GLU A 265 -3.86 4.02 22.94
C GLU A 265 -2.86 5.12 22.56
N GLU A 266 -1.65 4.75 22.13
CA GLU A 266 -0.61 5.70 21.68
C GLU A 266 -1.06 6.48 20.44
N THR A 267 -1.85 5.86 19.57
CA THR A 267 -2.43 6.50 18.37
C THR A 267 -3.44 7.58 18.80
N ALA A 268 -4.33 7.27 19.74
CA ALA A 268 -5.29 8.22 20.27
C ALA A 268 -4.60 9.39 21.01
N GLU A 269 -3.57 9.10 21.80
CA GLU A 269 -2.75 10.11 22.48
C GLU A 269 -2.05 11.03 21.48
N SER A 270 -1.49 10.47 20.39
CA SER A 270 -0.85 11.24 19.32
C SER A 270 -1.80 12.23 18.65
N ILE A 271 -3.07 11.84 18.41
CA ILE A 271 -4.11 12.72 17.88
C ILE A 271 -4.42 13.85 18.89
N HIS A 272 -4.66 13.48 20.16
CA HIS A 272 -4.96 14.41 21.21
C HIS A 272 -3.86 15.46 21.38
N ASP A 273 -2.63 15.01 21.53
CA ASP A 273 -1.46 15.87 21.76
C ASP A 273 -1.20 16.82 20.60
N THR A 274 -1.34 16.33 19.36
CA THR A 274 -1.18 17.18 18.19
C THR A 274 -2.26 18.24 18.13
N TYR A 275 -3.51 17.86 18.40
CA TYR A 275 -4.61 18.81 18.46
C TYR A 275 -4.39 19.89 19.53
N GLN A 276 -3.98 19.51 20.74
CA GLN A 276 -3.70 20.44 21.82
C GLN A 276 -2.58 21.45 21.48
N LYS A 277 -1.54 20.99 20.77
CA LYS A 277 -0.38 21.81 20.42
C LYS A 277 -0.61 22.72 19.20
N THR A 278 -1.43 22.28 18.23
CA THR A 278 -1.49 22.91 16.91
C THR A 278 -2.91 23.23 16.42
N GLY A 279 -3.96 22.70 17.05
CA GLY A 279 -5.35 22.73 16.57
C GLY A 279 -5.61 21.80 15.36
N TYR A 280 -4.63 21.02 14.90
CA TYR A 280 -4.78 20.13 13.76
C TYR A 280 -5.28 18.75 14.19
N VAL A 281 -6.35 18.28 13.54
CA VAL A 281 -6.89 16.92 13.76
C VAL A 281 -6.31 15.97 12.70
N MET A 282 -5.44 15.07 13.12
CA MET A 282 -4.91 14.03 12.24
C MET A 282 -5.89 12.87 12.07
N ASP A 283 -5.87 12.23 10.90
CA ASP A 283 -6.47 10.90 10.76
C ASP A 283 -5.62 9.84 11.50
N THR A 284 -6.24 8.71 11.79
CA THR A 284 -5.65 7.64 12.61
C THR A 284 -4.37 7.05 12.00
N HIS A 285 -4.29 6.89 10.67
CA HIS A 285 -3.09 6.38 10.00
C HIS A 285 -1.92 7.37 10.11
N THR A 286 -2.19 8.65 9.91
CA THR A 286 -1.20 9.73 10.10
C THR A 286 -0.73 9.79 11.54
N ALA A 287 -1.62 9.57 12.51
CA ALA A 287 -1.29 9.56 13.93
C ALA A 287 -0.32 8.42 14.29
N VAL A 288 -0.52 7.21 13.74
CA VAL A 288 0.45 6.11 13.87
C VAL A 288 1.83 6.55 13.37
N ALA A 289 1.90 7.17 12.20
CA ALA A 289 3.17 7.63 11.63
C ALA A 289 3.82 8.74 12.48
N ALA A 290 3.03 9.67 12.99
CA ALA A 290 3.51 10.76 13.85
C ALA A 290 4.09 10.23 15.17
N HIS A 291 3.40 9.27 15.81
CA HIS A 291 3.90 8.61 17.02
C HIS A 291 5.23 7.89 16.76
N VAL A 292 5.30 7.08 15.71
CA VAL A 292 6.52 6.34 15.31
C VAL A 292 7.67 7.29 14.96
N CYS A 293 7.39 8.45 14.35
CA CYS A 293 8.40 9.48 14.09
C CYS A 293 8.99 10.00 15.42
N GLY A 294 8.14 10.27 16.40
CA GLY A 294 8.55 10.67 17.74
C GLY A 294 9.43 9.62 18.43
N GLN A 295 9.01 8.36 18.41
CA GLN A 295 9.78 7.22 18.93
C GLN A 295 11.16 7.10 18.25
N TYR A 296 11.19 7.20 16.93
CA TYR A 296 12.44 7.12 16.16
C TYR A 296 13.40 8.23 16.58
N ARG A 297 12.94 9.47 16.65
CA ARG A 297 13.75 10.62 17.06
C ARG A 297 14.26 10.48 18.50
N ALA A 298 13.42 10.06 19.42
CA ALA A 298 13.79 9.85 20.81
C ALA A 298 14.88 8.75 20.95
N LYS A 299 14.78 7.67 20.17
CA LYS A 299 15.69 6.54 20.21
C LYS A 299 17.03 6.81 19.50
N SER A 300 16.99 7.49 18.34
CA SER A 300 18.17 7.70 17.49
C SER A 300 18.89 9.01 17.72
N GLY A 301 18.22 10.00 18.32
CA GLY A 301 18.70 11.39 18.38
C GLY A 301 18.67 12.14 17.05
N ASP A 302 18.17 11.51 15.99
CA ASP A 302 18.11 12.08 14.63
C ASP A 302 17.13 13.26 14.56
N GLN A 303 17.63 14.44 14.20
CA GLN A 303 16.87 15.68 14.06
C GLN A 303 16.57 16.02 12.60
N THR A 304 16.91 15.13 11.67
CA THR A 304 16.60 15.31 10.24
C THR A 304 15.13 15.62 10.04
N LYS A 305 14.82 16.59 9.19
CA LYS A 305 13.43 16.98 8.87
C LYS A 305 12.65 15.78 8.35
N CYS A 306 11.40 15.64 8.83
CA CYS A 306 10.53 14.51 8.52
C CYS A 306 9.26 15.02 7.86
#